data_ef1508f063a9ef4b79b314611ebda349
#
_entry.id   ef1508f063a9ef4b79b314611ebda349
#
_cell.length_a   1.000
_cell.length_b   1.000
_cell.length_c   1.000
_cell.angle_alpha   90.00
_cell.angle_beta   90.00
_cell.angle_gamma   90.00
#
_symmetry.space_group_name_H-M   'P 1'
#
loop_
_entity.id
_entity.type
_entity.pdbx_description
1 polymer ?
#
loop_
_entity_poly.entity_id
_entity_poly.type
_entity_poly.pdbx_seq_one_letter_code
_entity_poly.pdbx_strand_id
1 'polypeptide(L)'
;NKILRSYVESDPHAIEEKAGIIVEHFYNNVRMKIKGKARAMVVTHQIQRAIEYYFAIKKELEERKSQYKPMIAFSGEVRYNGQTYTEAKINGFPSAKIEKEFRKDPYRILVVADKFQTGYDEPLLQTMYVDKKLFDIKAVQTLSRLNRCAPYKTDTFVLDFINNPADIQKSFERYYKTTVLSGETDANKLNDLIDNMEPMQVYSDDDVNTFVELYLNNADREQLDP
;
A
#
# COMPACT_ATOMS: atom_id res chain seq x y z
N ASN A 1 10.24 -8.75 -30.58
CA ASN A 1 9.08 -8.58 -29.71
C ASN A 1 9.37 -7.84 -28.39
N LYS A 2 10.54 -8.02 -27.75
CA LYS A 2 10.91 -7.22 -26.54
C LYS A 2 11.11 -5.74 -26.84
N ILE A 3 11.73 -5.42 -27.98
CA ILE A 3 12.00 -4.03 -28.42
C ILE A 3 10.71 -3.30 -28.78
N LEU A 4 9.79 -3.94 -29.48
CA LEU A 4 8.48 -3.37 -29.82
C LEU A 4 7.62 -3.12 -28.56
N ARG A 5 7.64 -4.05 -27.61
CA ARG A 5 6.93 -3.92 -26.34
C ARG A 5 7.50 -2.78 -25.49
N SER A 6 8.83 -2.68 -25.40
CA SER A 6 9.53 -1.55 -24.74
C SER A 6 9.23 -0.22 -25.41
N TYR A 7 9.04 -0.19 -26.73
CA TYR A 7 8.71 1.02 -27.47
C TYR A 7 7.27 1.47 -27.19
N VAL A 8 6.31 0.54 -27.22
CA VAL A 8 4.89 0.83 -26.87
C VAL A 8 4.74 1.17 -25.37
N GLU A 9 5.46 0.50 -24.51
CA GLU A 9 5.51 0.81 -23.07
C GLU A 9 6.20 2.17 -22.79
N SER A 10 6.98 2.68 -23.74
CA SER A 10 7.71 3.97 -23.65
C SER A 10 6.98 5.15 -24.28
N ASP A 11 5.84 4.90 -24.91
CA ASP A 11 5.07 5.96 -25.55
C ASP A 11 4.46 6.92 -24.49
N PRO A 12 4.76 8.21 -24.53
CA PRO A 12 4.12 9.21 -23.66
C PRO A 12 2.58 9.18 -23.74
N HIS A 13 2.04 8.84 -24.90
CA HIS A 13 0.60 8.72 -25.12
C HIS A 13 -0.01 7.57 -24.28
N ALA A 14 0.69 6.44 -24.15
CA ALA A 14 0.25 5.33 -23.32
C ALA A 14 0.18 5.69 -21.83
N ILE A 15 1.05 6.59 -21.35
CA ILE A 15 1.00 7.07 -19.97
C ILE A 15 -0.16 8.02 -19.74
N GLU A 16 -0.44 8.92 -20.67
CA GLU A 16 -1.60 9.80 -20.59
C GLU A 16 -2.91 8.99 -20.56
N GLU A 17 -3.07 8.00 -21.42
CA GLU A 17 -4.25 7.12 -21.41
C GLU A 17 -4.39 6.37 -20.09
N LYS A 18 -3.29 5.77 -19.58
CA LYS A 18 -3.31 5.08 -18.28
C LYS A 18 -3.61 6.04 -17.12
N ALA A 19 -3.08 7.27 -17.17
CA ALA A 19 -3.39 8.30 -16.17
C ALA A 19 -4.86 8.68 -16.18
N GLY A 20 -5.47 8.81 -17.37
CA GLY A 20 -6.91 9.01 -17.53
C GLY A 20 -7.73 7.89 -16.90
N ILE A 21 -7.36 6.63 -17.17
CA ILE A 21 -8.01 5.45 -16.57
C ILE A 21 -7.87 5.46 -15.04
N ILE A 22 -6.68 5.78 -14.52
CA ILE A 22 -6.40 5.87 -13.08
C ILE A 22 -7.29 6.92 -12.42
N VAL A 23 -7.33 8.11 -12.98
CA VAL A 23 -8.11 9.22 -12.42
C VAL A 23 -9.61 8.93 -12.51
N GLU A 24 -10.09 8.39 -13.62
CA GLU A 24 -11.48 8.00 -13.79
C GLU A 24 -11.88 6.91 -12.79
N HIS A 25 -11.11 5.84 -12.68
CA HIS A 25 -11.35 4.78 -11.71
C HIS A 25 -11.34 5.30 -10.27
N PHE A 26 -10.37 6.18 -9.93
CA PHE A 26 -10.30 6.81 -8.61
C PHE A 26 -11.59 7.58 -8.29
N TYR A 27 -12.08 8.38 -9.25
CA TYR A 27 -13.30 9.16 -9.06
C TYR A 27 -14.55 8.29 -8.90
N ASN A 28 -14.69 7.25 -9.71
CA ASN A 28 -15.90 6.44 -9.75
C ASN A 28 -15.94 5.40 -8.61
N ASN A 29 -14.79 4.84 -8.22
CA ASN A 29 -14.76 3.65 -7.38
C ASN A 29 -14.00 3.81 -6.05
N VAL A 30 -13.13 4.83 -5.91
CA VAL A 30 -12.21 4.90 -4.76
C VAL A 30 -12.51 6.07 -3.84
N ARG A 31 -12.66 7.27 -4.38
CA ARG A 31 -12.68 8.52 -3.60
C ARG A 31 -13.66 8.53 -2.42
N MET A 32 -14.80 7.86 -2.56
CA MET A 32 -15.86 7.83 -1.54
C MET A 32 -15.69 6.70 -0.53
N LYS A 33 -14.78 5.73 -0.79
CA LYS A 33 -14.51 4.65 0.15
C LYS A 33 -13.85 5.18 1.43
N ILE A 34 -13.92 4.38 2.49
CA ILE A 34 -13.41 4.73 3.84
C ILE A 34 -14.00 6.10 4.30
N LYS A 35 -15.30 6.28 4.12
CA LYS A 35 -15.99 7.57 4.40
C LYS A 35 -15.35 8.77 3.69
N GLY A 36 -14.98 8.61 2.43
CA GLY A 36 -14.36 9.66 1.63
C GLY A 36 -12.89 9.93 1.98
N LYS A 37 -12.21 9.01 2.66
CA LYS A 37 -10.79 9.15 3.05
C LYS A 37 -9.85 8.21 2.30
N ALA A 38 -10.36 7.36 1.43
CA ALA A 38 -9.56 6.39 0.69
C ALA A 38 -8.45 7.06 -0.13
N ARG A 39 -7.30 6.39 -0.17
CA ARG A 39 -6.10 6.79 -0.92
C ARG A 39 -5.72 5.73 -1.93
N ALA A 40 -5.00 6.16 -2.95
CA ALA A 40 -4.48 5.29 -3.99
C ALA A 40 -2.97 5.46 -4.16
N MET A 41 -2.31 4.41 -4.62
CA MET A 41 -0.89 4.42 -4.95
C MET A 41 -0.68 3.98 -6.40
N VAL A 42 0.17 4.67 -7.13
CA VAL A 42 0.62 4.29 -8.47
C VAL A 42 2.07 3.82 -8.37
N VAL A 43 2.31 2.55 -8.69
CA VAL A 43 3.64 1.93 -8.59
C VAL A 43 4.26 1.85 -9.96
N THR A 44 5.40 2.50 -10.15
CA THR A 44 6.11 2.57 -11.43
C THR A 44 7.49 1.92 -11.38
N HIS A 45 8.05 1.62 -12.54
CA HIS A 45 9.33 0.94 -12.65
C HIS A 45 10.54 1.86 -12.41
N GLN A 46 10.45 3.14 -12.84
CA GLN A 46 11.58 4.09 -12.84
C GLN A 46 11.12 5.46 -12.39
N ILE A 47 12.06 6.27 -11.89
CA ILE A 47 11.78 7.63 -11.43
C ILE A 47 11.22 8.50 -12.56
N GLN A 48 11.76 8.38 -13.78
CA GLN A 48 11.26 9.12 -14.94
C GLN A 48 9.78 8.81 -15.21
N ARG A 49 9.41 7.52 -15.14
CA ARG A 49 8.01 7.08 -15.25
C ARG A 49 7.13 7.66 -14.15
N ALA A 50 7.62 7.68 -12.92
CA ALA A 50 6.88 8.29 -11.82
C ALA A 50 6.62 9.78 -12.08
N ILE A 51 7.59 10.50 -12.63
CA ILE A 51 7.46 11.91 -13.00
C ILE A 51 6.41 12.10 -14.12
N GLU A 52 6.47 11.27 -15.15
CA GLU A 52 5.50 11.28 -16.26
C GLU A 52 4.07 11.04 -15.75
N TYR A 53 3.87 9.99 -14.95
CA TYR A 53 2.57 9.73 -14.32
C TYR A 53 2.11 10.86 -13.40
N TYR A 54 3.02 11.43 -12.62
CA TYR A 54 2.68 12.55 -11.74
C TYR A 54 2.12 13.73 -12.54
N PHE A 55 2.79 14.14 -13.61
CA PHE A 55 2.34 15.25 -14.43
C PHE A 55 1.08 14.93 -15.22
N ALA A 56 0.95 13.72 -15.76
CA ALA A 56 -0.26 13.30 -16.46
C ALA A 56 -1.47 13.25 -15.52
N ILE A 57 -1.34 12.64 -14.33
CA ILE A 57 -2.41 12.60 -13.31
C ILE A 57 -2.74 14.02 -12.83
N LYS A 58 -1.74 14.88 -12.65
CA LYS A 58 -1.96 16.28 -12.28
C LYS A 58 -2.79 17.01 -13.32
N LYS A 59 -2.44 16.87 -14.60
CA LYS A 59 -3.18 17.45 -15.74
C LYS A 59 -4.63 16.96 -15.75
N GLU A 60 -4.86 15.65 -15.67
CA GLU A 60 -6.20 15.05 -15.63
C GLU A 60 -7.05 15.58 -14.46
N LEU A 61 -6.44 15.73 -13.28
CA LEU A 61 -7.13 16.26 -12.10
C LEU A 61 -7.45 17.76 -12.28
N GLU A 62 -6.56 18.55 -12.88
CA GLU A 62 -6.78 19.97 -13.16
C GLU A 62 -7.89 20.17 -14.20
N GLU A 63 -7.91 19.40 -15.29
CA GLU A 63 -8.95 19.43 -16.32
C GLU A 63 -10.34 19.10 -15.76
N ARG A 64 -10.39 18.17 -14.79
CA ARG A 64 -11.62 17.85 -14.05
C ARG A 64 -11.98 18.88 -12.96
N LYS A 65 -11.19 19.93 -12.78
CA LYS A 65 -11.35 20.92 -11.69
C LYS A 65 -11.42 20.22 -10.31
N SER A 66 -10.59 19.19 -10.13
CA SER A 66 -10.56 18.38 -8.93
C SER A 66 -10.00 19.17 -7.74
N GLN A 67 -10.58 18.93 -6.57
CA GLN A 67 -9.97 19.38 -5.32
C GLN A 67 -8.75 18.56 -4.90
N TYR A 68 -8.56 17.35 -5.49
CA TYR A 68 -7.46 16.46 -5.13
C TYR A 68 -6.19 16.79 -5.90
N LYS A 69 -5.06 16.47 -5.28
CA LYS A 69 -3.72 16.64 -5.87
C LYS A 69 -2.95 15.31 -5.79
N PRO A 70 -2.14 15.00 -6.80
CA PRO A 70 -1.21 13.90 -6.70
C PRO A 70 0.00 14.32 -5.85
N MET A 71 0.70 13.31 -5.34
CA MET A 71 1.99 13.42 -4.66
C MET A 71 2.96 12.42 -5.29
N ILE A 72 4.26 12.70 -5.26
CA ILE A 72 5.29 11.81 -5.79
C ILE A 72 6.30 11.45 -4.70
N ALA A 73 6.80 10.22 -4.73
CA ALA A 73 7.86 9.77 -3.84
C ALA A 73 8.88 8.88 -4.56
N PHE A 74 10.14 9.31 -4.50
CA PHE A 74 11.31 8.58 -5.01
C PHE A 74 12.55 9.01 -4.25
N SER A 75 13.65 8.27 -4.40
CA SER A 75 14.92 8.61 -3.72
C SER A 75 15.90 9.23 -4.70
N GLY A 76 16.64 10.24 -4.22
CA GLY A 76 17.67 10.91 -5.01
C GLY A 76 17.15 12.01 -5.92
N GLU A 77 17.89 12.26 -6.97
CA GLU A 77 17.55 13.25 -8.01
C GLU A 77 17.62 12.60 -9.39
N VAL A 78 16.87 13.16 -10.33
CA VAL A 78 16.85 12.67 -11.71
C VAL A 78 16.81 13.85 -12.69
N ARG A 79 17.56 13.73 -13.78
CA ARG A 79 17.49 14.68 -14.88
C ARG A 79 16.46 14.18 -15.90
N TYR A 80 15.44 15.00 -16.14
CA TYR A 80 14.37 14.73 -17.09
C TYR A 80 14.03 15.98 -17.89
N ASN A 81 13.97 15.89 -19.22
CA ASN A 81 13.71 17.00 -20.13
C ASN A 81 14.59 18.24 -19.85
N GLY A 82 15.88 18.01 -19.61
CA GLY A 82 16.86 19.07 -19.35
C GLY A 82 16.80 19.71 -17.96
N GLN A 83 15.87 19.31 -17.11
CA GLN A 83 15.73 19.80 -15.73
C GLN A 83 16.05 18.71 -14.72
N THR A 84 16.58 19.12 -13.57
CA THR A 84 16.79 18.23 -12.42
C THR A 84 15.61 18.30 -11.47
N TYR A 85 15.07 17.14 -11.17
CA TYR A 85 13.94 16.94 -10.27
C TYR A 85 14.34 16.18 -9.02
N THR A 86 13.81 16.64 -7.89
CA THR A 86 13.76 15.91 -6.63
C THR A 86 12.30 15.83 -6.18
N GLU A 87 11.96 14.87 -5.33
CA GLU A 87 10.60 14.78 -4.80
C GLU A 87 10.19 16.05 -4.03
N ALA A 88 11.14 16.67 -3.31
CA ALA A 88 10.88 17.92 -2.59
C ALA A 88 10.54 19.08 -3.53
N LYS A 89 11.24 19.17 -4.69
CA LYS A 89 10.99 20.21 -5.69
C LYS A 89 9.63 20.04 -6.36
N ILE A 90 9.24 18.78 -6.65
CA ILE A 90 7.95 18.50 -7.30
C ILE A 90 6.79 18.71 -6.32
N ASN A 91 6.89 18.19 -5.09
CA ASN A 91 5.83 18.29 -4.09
C ASN A 91 5.71 19.68 -3.45
N GLY A 92 6.79 20.50 -3.49
CA GLY A 92 6.82 21.83 -2.87
C GLY A 92 7.08 21.83 -1.36
N PHE A 93 7.52 20.71 -0.79
CA PHE A 93 7.87 20.56 0.63
C PHE A 93 8.96 19.49 0.85
N PRO A 94 9.67 19.49 1.99
CA PRO A 94 10.74 18.54 2.27
C PRO A 94 10.30 17.06 2.24
N SER A 95 11.16 16.19 1.73
CA SER A 95 10.94 14.74 1.58
C SER A 95 10.50 14.05 2.87
N ALA A 96 11.02 14.49 4.02
CA ALA A 96 10.65 13.95 5.34
C ALA A 96 9.17 14.19 5.72
N LYS A 97 8.48 15.10 5.03
CA LYS A 97 7.08 15.39 5.29
C LYS A 97 6.10 14.59 4.44
N ILE A 98 6.57 13.85 3.43
CA ILE A 98 5.71 13.15 2.46
C ILE A 98 4.68 12.26 3.15
N GLU A 99 5.09 11.40 4.08
CA GLU A 99 4.17 10.50 4.80
C GLU A 99 3.10 11.26 5.57
N LYS A 100 3.50 12.31 6.28
CA LYS A 100 2.58 13.15 7.07
C LYS A 100 1.62 13.95 6.19
N GLU A 101 2.12 14.52 5.11
CA GLU A 101 1.31 15.33 4.19
C GLU A 101 0.38 14.46 3.34
N PHE A 102 0.80 13.23 2.96
CA PHE A 102 -0.06 12.33 2.21
C PHE A 102 -1.29 11.90 3.02
N ARG A 103 -1.24 11.93 4.35
CA ARG A 103 -2.40 11.65 5.23
C ARG A 103 -3.43 12.77 5.30
N LYS A 104 -3.18 13.89 4.63
CA LYS A 104 -4.05 15.06 4.61
C LYS A 104 -4.62 15.32 3.23
N ASP A 105 -5.77 15.97 3.17
CA ASP A 105 -6.24 16.58 1.95
C ASP A 105 -5.34 17.77 1.56
N PRO A 106 -5.17 18.01 0.28
CA PRO A 106 -5.86 17.41 -0.86
C PRO A 106 -5.19 16.17 -1.47
N TYR A 107 -4.18 15.60 -0.82
CA TYR A 107 -3.38 14.52 -1.39
C TYR A 107 -4.07 13.15 -1.26
N ARG A 108 -4.41 12.54 -2.39
CA ARG A 108 -5.15 11.28 -2.45
C ARG A 108 -4.53 10.21 -3.34
N ILE A 109 -3.63 10.60 -4.24
CA ILE A 109 -2.94 9.71 -5.17
C ILE A 109 -1.44 9.88 -4.97
N LEU A 110 -0.72 8.83 -4.59
CA LEU A 110 0.72 8.81 -4.40
C LEU A 110 1.38 8.03 -5.54
N VAL A 111 2.22 8.70 -6.32
CA VAL A 111 3.01 8.05 -7.38
C VAL A 111 4.39 7.72 -6.83
N VAL A 112 4.82 6.47 -6.97
CA VAL A 112 6.08 5.98 -6.39
C VAL A 112 6.94 5.26 -7.41
N ALA A 113 8.28 5.46 -7.27
CA ALA A 113 9.28 4.64 -7.92
C ALA A 113 10.20 4.06 -6.84
N ASP A 114 10.09 2.75 -6.60
CA ASP A 114 10.80 1.96 -5.58
C ASP A 114 10.58 2.38 -4.11
N LYS A 115 10.52 3.67 -3.82
CA LYS A 115 10.24 4.21 -2.48
C LYS A 115 8.82 3.85 -2.04
N PHE A 116 8.65 3.53 -0.76
CA PHE A 116 7.36 3.15 -0.14
C PHE A 116 6.74 1.83 -0.63
N GLN A 117 7.37 1.09 -1.54
CA GLN A 117 6.96 -0.26 -1.88
C GLN A 117 7.24 -1.25 -0.73
N THR A 118 8.21 -0.92 0.13
CA THR A 118 8.51 -1.63 1.38
C THR A 118 8.57 -0.64 2.54
N GLY A 119 8.22 -1.09 3.76
CA GLY A 119 8.34 -0.27 4.98
C GLY A 119 7.33 0.86 5.16
N TYR A 120 6.46 1.13 4.20
CA TYR A 120 5.45 2.19 4.28
C TYR A 120 4.14 1.70 4.88
N ASP A 121 3.61 2.45 5.85
CA ASP A 121 2.36 2.13 6.53
C ASP A 121 1.32 3.24 6.33
N GLU A 122 0.34 2.98 5.46
CA GLU A 122 -0.81 3.87 5.21
C GLU A 122 -2.11 3.08 5.24
N PRO A 123 -2.80 3.05 6.37
CA PRO A 123 -4.03 2.28 6.52
C PRO A 123 -5.15 2.68 5.56
N LEU A 124 -5.19 3.95 5.15
CA LEU A 124 -6.19 4.47 4.21
C LEU A 124 -5.91 4.13 2.74
N LEU A 125 -4.77 3.47 2.45
CA LEU A 125 -4.45 3.00 1.11
C LEU A 125 -5.39 1.88 0.72
N GLN A 126 -6.32 2.18 -0.18
CA GLN A 126 -7.40 1.26 -0.60
C GLN A 126 -7.13 0.65 -1.98
N THR A 127 -6.49 1.41 -2.88
CA THR A 127 -6.28 1.00 -4.27
C THR A 127 -4.83 1.15 -4.67
N MET A 128 -4.33 0.21 -5.46
CA MET A 128 -3.02 0.27 -6.08
C MET A 128 -3.14 0.12 -7.60
N TYR A 129 -2.47 0.99 -8.34
CA TYR A 129 -2.31 0.94 -9.78
C TYR A 129 -0.88 0.53 -10.08
N VAL A 130 -0.69 -0.58 -10.78
CA VAL A 130 0.63 -1.19 -10.98
C VAL A 130 1.05 -1.07 -12.43
N ASP A 131 2.09 -0.27 -12.69
CA ASP A 131 2.78 -0.20 -14.00
C ASP A 131 4.25 -0.58 -13.83
N LYS A 132 4.46 -1.73 -13.17
CA LYS A 132 5.77 -2.30 -12.88
C LYS A 132 5.69 -3.82 -12.89
N LYS A 133 6.71 -4.47 -13.45
CA LYS A 133 6.84 -5.92 -13.35
C LYS A 133 7.12 -6.32 -11.90
N LEU A 134 6.23 -7.13 -11.34
CA LEU A 134 6.32 -7.67 -9.99
C LEU A 134 6.54 -9.19 -10.04
N PHE A 135 7.48 -9.68 -9.25
CA PHE A 135 7.81 -11.10 -9.16
C PHE A 135 8.02 -11.53 -7.71
N ASP A 136 7.66 -12.76 -7.42
CA ASP A 136 7.94 -13.45 -6.17
C ASP A 136 7.67 -12.56 -4.94
N ILE A 137 8.65 -12.48 -4.03
CA ILE A 137 8.54 -11.73 -2.78
C ILE A 137 8.23 -10.24 -2.99
N LYS A 138 8.70 -9.65 -4.10
CA LYS A 138 8.42 -8.23 -4.40
C LYS A 138 6.94 -7.98 -4.70
N ALA A 139 6.27 -8.94 -5.37
CA ALA A 139 4.82 -8.85 -5.59
C ALA A 139 4.08 -8.85 -4.25
N VAL A 140 4.40 -9.79 -3.38
CA VAL A 140 3.79 -9.91 -2.06
C VAL A 140 4.06 -8.67 -1.21
N GLN A 141 5.32 -8.22 -1.11
CA GLN A 141 5.70 -7.04 -0.33
C GLN A 141 5.04 -5.75 -0.79
N THR A 142 4.88 -5.58 -2.11
CA THR A 142 4.26 -4.39 -2.68
C THR A 142 2.75 -4.41 -2.47
N LEU A 143 2.08 -5.49 -2.89
CA LEU A 143 0.62 -5.55 -2.87
C LEU A 143 0.05 -5.69 -1.45
N SER A 144 0.77 -6.32 -0.51
CA SER A 144 0.37 -6.43 0.89
C SER A 144 0.29 -5.08 1.62
N ARG A 145 0.81 -3.98 1.03
CA ARG A 145 0.59 -2.63 1.57
C ARG A 145 -0.88 -2.24 1.62
N LEU A 146 -1.69 -2.85 0.76
CA LEU A 146 -3.13 -2.67 0.80
C LEU A 146 -3.82 -3.34 2.00
N ASN A 147 -3.19 -4.37 2.59
CA ASN A 147 -3.80 -5.19 3.65
C ASN A 147 -3.76 -4.55 5.04
N ARG A 148 -3.48 -3.25 5.14
CA ARG A 148 -3.55 -2.52 6.41
C ARG A 148 -5.00 -2.27 6.80
N CYS A 149 -5.35 -2.60 8.04
CA CYS A 149 -6.68 -2.37 8.57
C CYS A 149 -6.92 -0.88 8.83
N ALA A 150 -8.12 -0.43 8.53
CA ALA A 150 -8.62 0.89 8.91
C ALA A 150 -10.13 0.82 9.16
N PRO A 151 -10.69 1.66 10.02
CA PRO A 151 -12.13 1.76 10.18
C PRO A 151 -12.81 2.05 8.83
N TYR A 152 -13.88 1.30 8.52
CA TYR A 152 -14.66 1.41 7.28
C TYR A 152 -13.91 0.97 6.00
N LYS A 153 -12.78 0.32 6.11
CA LYS A 153 -12.07 -0.31 5.00
C LYS A 153 -12.51 -1.78 4.92
N THR A 154 -13.34 -2.09 3.96
CA THR A 154 -13.94 -3.42 3.78
C THR A 154 -13.31 -4.23 2.66
N ASP A 155 -12.66 -3.54 1.73
CA ASP A 155 -12.07 -4.13 0.53
C ASP A 155 -10.80 -3.37 0.10
N THR A 156 -10.06 -3.99 -0.81
CA THR A 156 -8.92 -3.39 -1.49
C THR A 156 -8.98 -3.72 -2.98
N PHE A 157 -8.35 -2.92 -3.81
CA PHE A 157 -8.38 -3.10 -5.24
C PHE A 157 -7.00 -2.90 -5.88
N VAL A 158 -6.67 -3.73 -6.86
CA VAL A 158 -5.45 -3.61 -7.67
C VAL A 158 -5.85 -3.55 -9.14
N LEU A 159 -5.43 -2.51 -9.84
CA LEU A 159 -5.45 -2.42 -11.28
C LEU A 159 -4.03 -2.57 -11.81
N ASP A 160 -3.76 -3.64 -12.51
CA ASP A 160 -2.43 -3.97 -13.01
C ASP A 160 -2.39 -3.84 -14.54
N PHE A 161 -1.44 -3.05 -15.05
CA PHE A 161 -1.28 -2.79 -16.48
C PHE A 161 -0.28 -3.73 -17.17
N ILE A 162 0.52 -4.48 -16.39
CA ILE A 162 1.68 -5.21 -16.94
C ILE A 162 1.68 -6.70 -16.59
N ASN A 163 1.28 -7.05 -15.35
CA ASN A 163 1.48 -8.39 -14.85
C ASN A 163 0.31 -9.31 -15.22
N ASN A 164 0.64 -10.58 -15.40
CA ASN A 164 -0.39 -11.60 -15.57
C ASN A 164 -0.94 -12.00 -14.20
N PRO A 165 -2.27 -12.02 -13.99
CA PRO A 165 -2.86 -12.41 -12.72
C PRO A 165 -2.38 -13.78 -12.21
N ALA A 166 -2.16 -14.76 -13.11
CA ALA A 166 -1.66 -16.08 -12.74
C ALA A 166 -0.23 -16.05 -12.14
N ASP A 167 0.63 -15.15 -12.63
CA ASP A 167 2.00 -15.01 -12.12
C ASP A 167 1.98 -14.34 -10.73
N ILE A 168 1.11 -13.37 -10.54
CA ILE A 168 0.88 -12.74 -9.23
C ILE A 168 0.33 -13.77 -8.24
N GLN A 169 -0.68 -14.55 -8.64
CA GLN A 169 -1.24 -15.60 -7.80
C GLN A 169 -0.18 -16.61 -7.36
N LYS A 170 0.67 -17.10 -8.26
CA LYS A 170 1.79 -18.01 -7.93
C LYS A 170 2.75 -17.40 -6.93
N SER A 171 3.04 -16.09 -7.06
CA SER A 171 3.89 -15.38 -6.11
C SER A 171 3.29 -15.41 -4.71
N PHE A 172 1.98 -15.19 -4.59
CA PHE A 172 1.29 -15.26 -3.30
C PHE A 172 1.21 -16.69 -2.76
N GLU A 173 0.84 -17.69 -3.59
CA GLU A 173 0.73 -19.09 -3.19
C GLU A 173 2.01 -19.61 -2.55
N ARG A 174 3.18 -19.21 -3.07
CA ARG A 174 4.47 -19.64 -2.55
C ARG A 174 4.70 -19.20 -1.09
N TYR A 175 4.16 -18.04 -0.70
CA TYR A 175 4.34 -17.48 0.65
C TYR A 175 3.15 -17.79 1.57
N TYR A 176 1.95 -17.94 1.04
CA TYR A 176 0.77 -18.29 1.82
C TYR A 176 0.66 -19.79 2.10
N LYS A 177 1.14 -20.66 1.22
CA LYS A 177 1.19 -22.13 1.49
C LYS A 177 2.12 -22.49 2.65
N THR A 178 3.07 -21.65 2.98
CA THR A 178 3.93 -21.82 4.16
C THR A 178 3.22 -21.40 5.46
N THR A 179 2.09 -20.71 5.36
CA THR A 179 1.32 -20.20 6.51
C THR A 179 0.03 -21.00 6.73
N VAL A 180 -0.45 -21.75 5.75
CA VAL A 180 -1.49 -22.76 5.96
C VAL A 180 -0.82 -23.93 6.64
N LEU A 181 -1.13 -24.11 7.91
CA LEU A 181 -0.75 -25.25 8.72
C LEU A 181 -0.79 -26.53 7.87
N SER A 182 0.38 -27.07 7.56
CA SER A 182 0.53 -28.36 6.90
C SER A 182 0.21 -29.44 7.94
N GLY A 183 -1.06 -29.74 8.10
CA GLY A 183 -1.54 -30.78 8.99
C GLY A 183 -2.94 -30.45 9.50
N GLU A 184 -3.74 -31.46 9.73
CA GLU A 184 -4.97 -31.35 10.53
C GLU A 184 -4.62 -30.61 11.82
N THR A 185 -5.45 -29.64 12.17
CA THR A 185 -5.32 -28.95 13.45
C THR A 185 -5.60 -29.99 14.53
N ASP A 186 -4.56 -30.59 15.06
CA ASP A 186 -4.67 -31.45 16.23
C ASP A 186 -5.25 -30.59 17.35
N ALA A 187 -6.47 -30.94 17.78
CA ALA A 187 -7.17 -30.20 18.82
C ALA A 187 -6.34 -30.18 20.15
N ASN A 188 -5.43 -31.13 20.31
CA ASN A 188 -4.55 -31.21 21.46
C ASN A 188 -3.34 -30.27 21.37
N LYS A 189 -2.98 -29.83 20.18
CA LYS A 189 -1.79 -28.95 19.96
C LYS A 189 -1.90 -27.59 20.67
N LEU A 190 -3.12 -27.09 20.85
CA LEU A 190 -3.38 -25.89 21.65
C LEU A 190 -3.14 -26.20 23.15
N ASN A 191 -3.60 -27.33 23.63
CA ASN A 191 -3.37 -27.75 24.99
C ASN A 191 -1.88 -28.02 25.25
N ASP A 192 -1.17 -28.69 24.30
CA ASP A 192 0.28 -28.91 24.41
C ASP A 192 1.05 -27.58 24.44
N LEU A 193 0.58 -26.53 23.71
CA LEU A 193 1.18 -25.20 23.77
C LEU A 193 0.92 -24.52 25.11
N ILE A 194 -0.29 -24.64 25.66
CA ILE A 194 -0.65 -24.10 26.98
C ILE A 194 0.20 -24.80 28.05
N ASP A 195 0.28 -26.16 28.04
CA ASP A 195 1.07 -26.93 28.96
C ASP A 195 2.59 -26.60 28.86
N ASN A 196 3.09 -26.24 27.70
CA ASN A 196 4.46 -25.79 27.51
C ASN A 196 4.70 -24.35 27.95
N MET A 197 3.67 -23.49 27.99
CA MET A 197 3.76 -22.12 28.46
C MET A 197 3.65 -21.98 29.97
N GLU A 198 2.86 -22.84 30.63
CA GLU A 198 2.72 -22.85 32.09
C GLU A 198 4.07 -22.90 32.85
N PRO A 199 5.05 -23.75 32.46
CA PRO A 199 6.35 -23.78 33.13
C PRO A 199 7.20 -22.51 32.90
N MET A 200 6.87 -21.73 31.92
CA MET A 200 7.60 -20.47 31.60
C MET A 200 7.24 -19.31 32.53
N GLN A 201 6.18 -19.46 33.33
CA GLN A 201 5.72 -18.49 34.34
C GLN A 201 5.61 -17.06 33.80
N VAL A 202 5.14 -16.91 32.55
CA VAL A 202 4.97 -15.58 31.92
C VAL A 202 3.76 -14.84 32.53
N TYR A 203 2.78 -15.58 33.01
CA TYR A 203 1.61 -15.11 33.76
C TYR A 203 1.07 -16.22 34.65
N SER A 204 0.39 -15.83 35.73
CA SER A 204 -0.32 -16.74 36.62
C SER A 204 -1.83 -16.71 36.37
N ASP A 205 -2.57 -17.70 36.86
CA ASP A 205 -4.03 -17.69 36.84
C ASP A 205 -4.61 -16.44 37.54
N ASP A 206 -3.94 -15.98 38.59
CA ASP A 206 -4.32 -14.75 39.29
C ASP A 206 -4.15 -13.53 38.44
N ASP A 207 -3.09 -13.44 37.61
CA ASP A 207 -2.89 -12.35 36.66
C ASP A 207 -3.99 -12.33 35.59
N VAL A 208 -4.36 -13.51 35.07
CA VAL A 208 -5.45 -13.66 34.10
C VAL A 208 -6.79 -13.23 34.71
N ASN A 209 -7.09 -13.71 35.93
CA ASN A 209 -8.33 -13.33 36.59
C ASN A 209 -8.40 -11.84 36.89
N THR A 210 -7.31 -11.27 37.36
CA THR A 210 -7.20 -9.83 37.63
C THR A 210 -7.40 -9.02 36.34
N PHE A 211 -6.77 -9.44 35.24
CA PHE A 211 -6.94 -8.79 33.94
C PHE A 211 -8.39 -8.87 33.46
N VAL A 212 -9.03 -10.03 33.56
CA VAL A 212 -10.43 -10.24 33.17
C VAL A 212 -11.37 -9.36 33.99
N GLU A 213 -11.17 -9.29 35.32
CA GLU A 213 -11.97 -8.40 36.18
C GLU A 213 -11.81 -6.92 35.80
N LEU A 214 -10.58 -6.47 35.59
CA LEU A 214 -10.31 -5.09 35.16
C LEU A 214 -10.95 -4.78 33.80
N TYR A 215 -10.80 -5.71 32.84
CA TYR A 215 -11.37 -5.57 31.51
C TYR A 215 -12.91 -5.49 31.51
N LEU A 216 -13.56 -6.37 32.28
CA LEU A 216 -15.03 -6.38 32.40
C LEU A 216 -15.57 -5.15 33.14
N ASN A 217 -14.76 -4.54 34.01
CA ASN A 217 -15.10 -3.31 34.72
C ASN A 217 -14.75 -2.03 33.95
N ASN A 218 -14.40 -2.12 32.66
CA ASN A 218 -13.99 -1.02 31.79
C ASN A 218 -12.83 -0.19 32.37
N ALA A 219 -11.83 -0.84 32.94
CA ALA A 219 -10.61 -0.19 33.41
C ALA A 219 -9.88 0.51 32.26
N ASP A 220 -9.24 1.63 32.56
CA ASP A 220 -8.45 2.39 31.61
C ASP A 220 -7.23 1.58 31.12
N ARG A 221 -6.75 1.89 29.89
CA ARG A 221 -5.66 1.18 29.25
C ARG A 221 -4.37 1.15 30.10
N GLU A 222 -4.11 2.20 30.87
CA GLU A 222 -2.97 2.26 31.79
C GLU A 222 -3.07 1.29 32.97
N GLN A 223 -4.27 0.83 33.31
CA GLN A 223 -4.51 -0.16 34.37
C GLN A 223 -4.45 -1.60 33.84
N LEU A 224 -4.54 -1.78 32.53
CA LEU A 224 -4.45 -3.08 31.82
C LEU A 224 -3.03 -3.39 31.35
N ASP A 225 -2.13 -2.42 31.41
CA ASP A 225 -0.73 -2.56 30.96
C ASP A 225 0.15 -2.61 32.24
N PRO A 226 0.77 -3.75 32.59
CA PRO A 226 1.54 -3.91 33.82
C PRO A 226 2.83 -3.12 33.88
#